data_b675052127079623a4b9a1bfb53fee46
#
_entry.id   b675052127079623a4b9a1bfb53fee46
#
_cell.length_a   1.000
_cell.length_b   1.000
_cell.length_c   1.000
_cell.angle_alpha   90.00
_cell.angle_beta   90.00
_cell.angle_gamma   90.00
#
_symmetry.space_group_name_H-M   'P 1'
#
loop_
_entity.id
_entity.type
_entity.pdbx_description
1 polymer ?
#
loop_
_entity_poly.entity_id
_entity_poly.type
_entity_poly.pdbx_seq_one_letter_code
_entity_poly.pdbx_strand_id
1 'polypeptide(L)'
;MRKTAGIGQGQFKGYRRFLRGFFAVLLWGEYQRTGDQKALDTLLAYNIQDTINLENLIVTAYNMKLKETPFYESHVIEEPTLPGNPFSADLGTVDKIKNSPQYWRLDQWY
;
A
#
# COMPACT_ATOMS: atom_id res chain seq x y z
N MET A 1 19.64 -18.46 -4.06
CA MET A 1 19.03 -17.53 -3.86
C MET A 1 19.51 -16.38 -4.30
N ARG A 2 19.06 -15.64 -4.71
CA ARG A 2 19.49 -14.67 -5.20
C ARG A 2 19.80 -13.74 -4.32
N LYS A 3 20.58 -13.13 -4.38
CA LYS A 3 20.83 -12.23 -3.62
C LYS A 3 20.52 -11.05 -4.12
N THR A 4 19.95 -10.33 -3.51
CA THR A 4 19.50 -9.06 -3.93
C THR A 4 20.40 -7.98 -3.47
N ALA A 5 21.59 -8.32 -3.13
CA ALA A 5 22.45 -7.36 -2.58
C ALA A 5 22.67 -6.28 -3.59
N GLY A 6 22.76 -5.76 -4.27
CA GLY A 6 22.96 -4.68 -5.18
C GLY A 6 21.72 -4.02 -5.65
N ILE A 7 20.56 -4.56 -5.29
CA ILE A 7 19.33 -3.97 -5.75
C ILE A 7 18.95 -2.83 -4.86
N GLY A 8 18.67 -1.69 -5.45
CA GLY A 8 18.28 -0.53 -4.68
C GLY A 8 16.92 -0.67 -4.04
N GLN A 9 16.73 0.04 -2.96
CA GLN A 9 15.46 0.00 -2.28
C GLN A 9 14.34 0.59 -3.10
N GLY A 10 14.66 1.47 -4.03
CA GLY A 10 13.64 2.01 -4.90
C GLY A 10 12.99 0.96 -5.75
N GLN A 11 13.76 -0.01 -6.21
CA GLN A 11 13.21 -1.09 -6.99
C GLN A 11 12.28 -1.96 -6.15
N PHE A 12 12.67 -2.23 -4.91
CA PHE A 12 11.81 -2.97 -4.03
C PHE A 12 10.52 -2.25 -3.77
N LYS A 13 10.58 -0.95 -3.57
CA LYS A 13 9.36 -0.20 -3.32
C LYS A 13 8.42 -0.22 -4.51
N GLY A 14 8.96 -0.12 -5.72
CA GLY A 14 8.13 -0.19 -6.89
C GLY A 14 7.48 -1.55 -7.06
N TYR A 15 8.25 -2.59 -6.81
CA TYR A 15 7.76 -3.95 -6.89
C TYR A 15 6.62 -4.18 -5.90
N ARG A 16 6.81 -3.73 -4.66
CA ARG A 16 5.78 -3.91 -3.65
C ARG A 16 4.52 -3.15 -3.98
N ARG A 17 4.68 -1.96 -4.54
CA ARG A 17 3.53 -1.16 -4.91
C ARG A 17 2.74 -1.83 -6.02
N PHE A 18 3.46 -2.40 -6.98
CA PHE A 18 2.81 -3.13 -8.07
C PHE A 18 2.06 -4.34 -7.54
N LEU A 19 2.68 -5.11 -6.65
CA LEU A 19 2.02 -6.28 -6.06
C LEU A 19 0.81 -5.88 -5.25
N ARG A 20 0.87 -4.74 -4.58
CA ARG A 20 -0.27 -4.29 -3.79
C ARG A 20 -1.44 -3.95 -4.68
N GLY A 21 -1.19 -3.30 -5.82
CA GLY A 21 -2.24 -3.03 -6.77
C GLY A 21 -2.86 -4.29 -7.33
N PHE A 22 -2.02 -5.27 -7.66
CA PHE A 22 -2.51 -6.54 -8.17
C PHE A 22 -3.29 -7.30 -7.10
N PHE A 23 -2.83 -7.21 -5.86
CA PHE A 23 -3.52 -7.83 -4.75
C PHE A 23 -4.94 -7.26 -4.60
N ALA A 24 -5.08 -5.94 -4.79
CA ALA A 24 -6.38 -5.31 -4.73
C ALA A 24 -7.30 -5.83 -5.84
N VAL A 25 -6.75 -6.03 -7.04
CA VAL A 25 -7.53 -6.59 -8.14
C VAL A 25 -8.02 -7.99 -7.80
N LEU A 26 -7.16 -8.79 -7.19
CA LEU A 26 -7.54 -10.16 -6.82
C LEU A 26 -8.59 -10.16 -5.72
N LEU A 27 -8.50 -9.24 -4.77
CA LEU A 27 -9.51 -9.13 -3.72
C LEU A 27 -10.86 -8.74 -4.30
N TRP A 28 -10.86 -7.80 -5.23
CA TRP A 28 -12.10 -7.40 -5.89
C TRP A 28 -12.71 -8.56 -6.67
N GLY A 29 -11.85 -9.32 -7.38
CA GLY A 29 -12.32 -10.50 -8.10
C GLY A 29 -12.91 -11.55 -7.18
N GLU A 30 -12.27 -11.75 -6.03
CA GLU A 30 -12.77 -12.71 -5.05
C GLU A 30 -14.15 -12.30 -4.54
N TYR A 31 -14.31 -11.00 -4.24
CA TYR A 31 -15.59 -10.51 -3.77
C TYR A 31 -16.65 -10.68 -4.86
N GLN A 32 -16.32 -10.36 -6.09
CA GLN A 32 -17.29 -10.49 -7.18
C GLN A 32 -17.69 -11.95 -7.40
N ARG A 33 -16.75 -12.86 -7.23
CA ARG A 33 -16.99 -14.27 -7.48
C ARG A 33 -17.76 -14.93 -6.34
N THR A 34 -17.47 -14.57 -5.12
CA THR A 34 -18.05 -15.26 -3.96
C THR A 34 -19.04 -14.44 -3.16
N GLY A 35 -19.00 -13.12 -3.28
CA GLY A 35 -19.79 -12.25 -2.42
C GLY A 35 -19.31 -12.22 -0.99
N ASP A 36 -18.11 -12.69 -0.72
CA ASP A 36 -17.59 -12.75 0.63
C ASP A 36 -17.26 -11.37 1.15
N GLN A 37 -17.97 -10.93 2.17
CA GLN A 37 -17.77 -9.59 2.72
C GLN A 37 -16.36 -9.40 3.27
N LYS A 38 -15.72 -10.48 3.70
CA LYS A 38 -14.35 -10.38 4.20
C LYS A 38 -13.39 -9.92 3.12
N ALA A 39 -13.62 -10.32 1.88
CA ALA A 39 -12.77 -9.88 0.78
C ALA A 39 -12.96 -8.39 0.54
N LEU A 40 -14.18 -7.91 0.57
CA LEU A 40 -14.44 -6.48 0.38
C LEU A 40 -13.87 -5.67 1.53
N ASP A 41 -14.08 -6.12 2.77
CA ASP A 41 -13.56 -5.40 3.93
C ASP A 41 -12.04 -5.33 3.90
N THR A 42 -11.39 -6.40 3.47
CA THR A 42 -9.94 -6.42 3.35
C THR A 42 -9.48 -5.43 2.29
N LEU A 43 -10.17 -5.39 1.15
CA LEU A 43 -9.84 -4.44 0.10
C LEU A 43 -9.96 -3.00 0.59
N LEU A 44 -11.06 -2.71 1.29
CA LEU A 44 -11.28 -1.36 1.80
C LEU A 44 -10.25 -1.00 2.86
N ALA A 45 -9.88 -1.96 3.71
CA ALA A 45 -8.86 -1.71 4.73
C ALA A 45 -7.55 -1.29 4.09
N TYR A 46 -7.13 -2.00 3.04
CA TYR A 46 -5.88 -1.67 2.37
C TYR A 46 -5.97 -0.33 1.65
N ASN A 47 -7.09 -0.06 0.99
CA ASN A 47 -7.22 1.20 0.25
C ASN A 47 -7.23 2.39 1.18
N ILE A 48 -7.91 2.29 2.30
CA ILE A 48 -7.95 3.39 3.25
C ILE A 48 -6.59 3.60 3.89
N GLN A 49 -5.90 2.51 4.24
CA GLN A 49 -4.59 2.63 4.84
C GLN A 49 -3.59 3.28 3.87
N ASP A 50 -3.68 2.94 2.59
CA ASP A 50 -2.81 3.55 1.60
C ASP A 50 -3.09 5.03 1.47
N THR A 51 -4.35 5.43 1.53
CA THR A 51 -4.72 6.85 1.46
C THR A 51 -4.18 7.61 2.67
N ILE A 52 -4.32 7.04 3.86
CA ILE A 52 -3.81 7.65 5.08
C ILE A 52 -2.31 7.83 4.99
N ASN A 53 -1.61 6.78 4.54
CA ASN A 53 -0.16 6.84 4.43
C ASN A 53 0.29 7.86 3.39
N LEU A 54 -0.48 8.01 2.32
CA LEU A 54 -0.13 8.94 1.26
C LEU A 54 -0.19 10.37 1.75
N GLU A 55 -1.21 10.72 2.52
CA GLU A 55 -1.34 12.07 3.04
C GLU A 55 -0.14 12.42 3.92
N ASN A 56 0.22 11.52 4.82
CA ASN A 56 1.35 11.75 5.70
C ASN A 56 2.65 11.89 4.89
N LEU A 57 2.80 11.07 3.87
CA LEU A 57 4.00 11.11 3.04
C LEU A 57 4.11 12.43 2.28
N ILE A 58 2.99 12.92 1.75
CA ILE A 58 2.98 14.17 1.00
C ILE A 58 3.36 15.34 1.91
N VAL A 59 2.80 15.39 3.11
CA VAL A 59 3.11 16.48 4.03
C VAL A 59 4.59 16.42 4.42
N THR A 60 5.10 15.23 4.69
CA THR A 60 6.51 15.08 5.04
C THR A 60 7.41 15.54 3.90
N ALA A 61 7.13 15.13 2.68
CA ALA A 61 7.94 15.49 1.53
C ALA A 61 7.90 17.00 1.29
N TYR A 62 6.72 17.58 1.42
CA TYR A 62 6.56 19.02 1.25
C TYR A 62 7.40 19.78 2.26
N ASN A 63 7.31 19.39 3.53
CA ASN A 63 8.05 20.09 4.58
C ASN A 63 9.56 19.90 4.43
N MET A 64 9.99 18.74 3.97
CA MET A 64 11.41 18.52 3.73
C MET A 64 11.95 19.45 2.65
N LYS A 65 11.20 19.60 1.57
CA LYS A 65 11.60 20.51 0.52
C LYS A 65 11.54 21.96 0.96
N LEU A 66 10.55 22.27 1.79
CA LEU A 66 10.37 23.63 2.26
C LEU A 66 11.55 24.07 3.12
N LYS A 67 12.20 23.13 3.82
CA LYS A 67 13.35 23.47 4.65
C LYS A 67 14.51 24.04 3.85
N GLU A 68 14.54 23.80 2.54
CA GLU A 68 15.58 24.34 1.70
C GLU A 68 15.27 25.76 1.24
N THR A 69 14.21 26.35 1.74
CA THR A 69 13.80 27.70 1.36
C THR A 69 13.70 28.56 2.61
N PRO A 70 13.68 29.91 2.44
CA PRO A 70 13.49 30.79 3.58
C PRO A 70 12.07 30.85 4.10
N PHE A 71 11.15 30.09 3.49
CA PHE A 71 9.75 30.17 3.87
C PHE A 71 9.32 29.04 4.81
N TYR A 72 10.25 28.29 5.33
CA TYR A 72 9.88 27.12 6.13
C TYR A 72 8.99 27.48 7.31
N GLU A 73 9.40 28.47 8.10
CA GLU A 73 8.66 28.75 9.31
C GLU A 73 7.28 29.32 9.06
N SER A 74 7.08 29.98 7.92
CA SER A 74 5.80 30.59 7.66
C SER A 74 4.86 29.67 6.87
N HIS A 75 5.39 28.63 6.23
CA HIS A 75 4.60 27.78 5.35
C HIS A 75 4.62 26.31 5.71
N VAL A 76 5.28 25.93 6.79
CA VAL A 76 5.33 24.53 7.19
C VAL A 76 3.93 24.05 7.53
N ILE A 77 3.61 22.82 7.13
CA ILE A 77 2.32 22.23 7.39
C ILE A 77 2.47 21.26 8.56
N GLU A 78 1.54 21.35 9.49
CA GLU A 78 1.55 20.48 10.64
C GLU A 78 1.27 19.04 10.19
N GLU A 79 1.92 18.10 10.85
CA GLU A 79 1.69 16.69 10.51
C GLU A 79 0.24 16.34 10.77
N PRO A 80 -0.42 15.69 9.80
CA PRO A 80 -1.86 15.43 9.97
C PRO A 80 -2.10 14.40 11.06
N THR A 81 -3.24 14.56 11.73
CA THR A 81 -3.69 13.55 12.69
C THR A 81 -4.24 12.41 11.87
N LEU A 82 -3.66 11.23 12.03
CA LEU A 82 -4.09 10.09 11.24
C LEU A 82 -5.42 9.56 11.74
N PRO A 83 -6.41 9.44 10.87
CA PRO A 83 -7.69 8.88 11.27
C PRO A 83 -7.56 7.37 11.44
N GLY A 84 -8.46 6.79 12.21
CA GLY A 84 -8.51 5.36 12.33
C GLY A 84 -9.05 4.73 11.06
N ASN A 85 -8.66 3.48 10.84
CA ASN A 85 -9.17 2.74 9.71
C ASN A 85 -10.34 1.90 10.20
N PRO A 86 -11.57 2.18 9.73
CA PRO A 86 -12.74 1.46 10.21
C PRO A 86 -12.84 0.02 9.69
N PHE A 87 -11.99 -0.35 8.76
CA PHE A 87 -12.03 -1.69 8.21
C PHE A 87 -10.82 -2.47 8.66
N SER A 88 -10.96 -3.80 8.71
CA SER A 88 -9.87 -4.68 9.09
C SER A 88 -9.64 -5.71 8.02
N ALA A 89 -8.40 -5.99 7.73
CA ALA A 89 -8.06 -7.04 6.79
C ALA A 89 -8.29 -8.40 7.45
N ASP A 90 -8.92 -9.30 6.71
CA ASP A 90 -9.12 -10.65 7.18
C ASP A 90 -7.89 -11.47 6.80
N LEU A 91 -7.17 -11.96 7.80
CA LEU A 91 -5.91 -12.65 7.54
C LEU A 91 -6.10 -13.92 6.72
N GLY A 92 -7.19 -14.62 6.94
CA GLY A 92 -7.48 -15.81 6.14
C GLY A 92 -7.67 -15.47 4.67
N THR A 93 -8.36 -14.37 4.39
CA THR A 93 -8.55 -13.92 3.02
C THR A 93 -7.22 -13.50 2.40
N VAL A 94 -6.39 -12.79 3.15
CA VAL A 94 -5.09 -12.38 2.66
C VAL A 94 -4.26 -13.60 2.28
N ASP A 95 -4.23 -14.60 3.15
CA ASP A 95 -3.48 -15.81 2.86
C ASP A 95 -4.01 -16.54 1.64
N LYS A 96 -5.33 -16.59 1.51
CA LYS A 96 -5.95 -17.25 0.38
C LYS A 96 -5.54 -16.59 -0.93
N ILE A 97 -5.56 -15.27 -0.97
CA ILE A 97 -5.18 -14.54 -2.18
C ILE A 97 -3.69 -14.72 -2.47
N LYS A 98 -2.85 -14.60 -1.45
CA LYS A 98 -1.41 -14.72 -1.65
C LYS A 98 -1.00 -16.12 -2.09
N ASN A 99 -1.80 -17.11 -1.78
CA ASN A 99 -1.52 -18.47 -2.19
C ASN A 99 -2.22 -18.85 -3.49
N SER A 100 -2.91 -17.89 -4.12
CA SER A 100 -3.60 -18.19 -5.36
C SER A 100 -2.60 -18.30 -6.51
N PRO A 101 -2.92 -19.11 -7.53
CA PRO A 101 -2.01 -19.25 -8.66
C PRO A 101 -1.73 -17.93 -9.37
N GLN A 102 -2.70 -17.05 -9.46
CA GLN A 102 -2.51 -15.77 -10.13
C GLN A 102 -1.46 -14.94 -9.42
N TYR A 103 -1.50 -14.91 -8.10
CA TYR A 103 -0.54 -14.13 -7.33
C TYR A 103 0.87 -14.69 -7.49
N TRP A 104 1.00 -16.00 -7.37
CA TRP A 104 2.28 -16.65 -7.50
C TRP A 104 2.87 -16.51 -8.89
N ARG A 105 2.01 -16.57 -9.90
CA ARG A 105 2.47 -16.42 -11.26
C ARG A 105 3.08 -15.04 -11.47
N LEU A 106 2.45 -14.03 -10.92
CA LEU A 106 2.97 -12.68 -11.05
C LEU A 106 4.28 -12.52 -10.30
N ASP A 107 4.34 -13.11 -9.11
CA ASP A 107 5.54 -13.01 -8.28
C ASP A 107 6.74 -13.61 -8.98
N GLN A 108 6.55 -14.65 -9.76
CA GLN A 108 7.64 -15.29 -10.48
C GLN A 108 8.18 -14.42 -11.60
N TRP A 109 7.41 -13.48 -12.07
CA TRP A 109 7.88 -12.60 -13.14
C TRP A 109 8.81 -11.53 -12.63
N TYR A 110 8.81 -11.27 -11.37
CA TYR A 110 9.63 -10.27 -10.73
C TYR A 110 10.50 -10.89 -9.65
#